data_4a1fbd35fb7987e30879aca79143d21f
#
_entry.id   4a1fbd35fb7987e30879aca79143d21f
#
_cell.length_a   1.000
_cell.length_b   1.000
_cell.length_c   1.000
_cell.angle_alpha   90.00
_cell.angle_beta   90.00
_cell.angle_gamma   90.00
#
_symmetry.space_group_name_H-M   'P 1'
#
loop_
_entity.id
_entity.type
_entity.pdbx_description
1 polymer ?
#
loop_
_entity_poly.entity_id
_entity_poly.type
_entity_poly.pdbx_seq_one_letter_code
_entity_poly.pdbx_strand_id
1 'polypeptide(L)'
;MNAVIALIVLSVMTCTGLAQRPKPGQQPPAQQSKPDKQQDANRDDDIASGDDALKLGTDLVNVLFTAVDRNNRVVSDIRQDEITVLEDGRPQQIFTFKRETTLPINIAILMDLSGSQEYTFPQEKIAAGEFLRSIIRPNRDSAAILTFQDDVELVQGLSSRADALNRAFDQIQFSRRFGPTSSRHQATALYDAIFVTADEVLARDELRKASADEQITRRAIILLTDGVDNASSRKLDEAIDRAWRAGVIIYSIGIGDRFRFEGVREDVLRRLGDETGGRAYFPRSSDDLINDFHQIEAEMRSQYLVAYSPSNSTHDGRFRRVEVRVNARPDARIIHRRGYYAATEDVKK
;
A
#
# COMPACT_ATOMS: atom_id res chain seq x y z
N MET A 1 21.56 -58.97 13.20
CA MET A 1 22.19 -59.82 12.19
C MET A 1 22.15 -59.09 10.87
N ASN A 2 23.35 -58.80 10.37
CA ASN A 2 23.75 -58.37 9.02
C ASN A 2 23.50 -56.91 8.58
N ALA A 3 24.60 -56.18 8.70
CA ALA A 3 24.95 -54.97 8.00
C ALA A 3 25.19 -55.24 6.50
N VAL A 4 24.88 -54.26 5.65
CA VAL A 4 25.56 -54.10 4.37
C VAL A 4 25.88 -52.59 4.17
N ILE A 5 27.17 -52.35 4.25
CA ILE A 5 27.86 -51.10 3.92
C ILE A 5 28.08 -51.11 2.39
N ALA A 6 27.69 -50.08 1.68
CA ALA A 6 28.14 -49.85 0.33
C ALA A 6 28.87 -48.49 0.24
N LEU A 7 30.15 -48.61 0.06
CA LEU A 7 31.14 -47.57 -0.21
C LEU A 7 31.08 -47.26 -1.69
N ILE A 8 30.93 -45.99 -2.10
CA ILE A 8 31.20 -45.58 -3.50
C ILE A 8 32.23 -44.44 -3.49
N VAL A 9 33.24 -44.70 -4.29
CA VAL A 9 34.55 -44.07 -4.44
C VAL A 9 34.46 -42.75 -5.16
N LEU A 10 35.25 -41.84 -4.67
CA LEU A 10 35.58 -40.49 -5.20
C LEU A 10 36.37 -40.67 -6.52
N SER A 11 36.01 -39.94 -7.57
CA SER A 11 36.85 -39.74 -8.76
C SER A 11 37.05 -38.24 -8.98
N VAL A 12 38.27 -37.79 -8.67
CA VAL A 12 38.76 -36.45 -8.95
C VAL A 12 39.31 -36.44 -10.35
N MET A 13 38.84 -35.57 -11.22
CA MET A 13 39.45 -35.33 -12.53
C MET A 13 39.84 -33.85 -12.59
N THR A 14 41.14 -33.62 -12.40
CA THR A 14 41.83 -32.36 -12.62
C THR A 14 42.10 -32.16 -14.08
N CYS A 15 41.65 -31.06 -14.68
CA CYS A 15 42.03 -30.64 -16.01
C CYS A 15 42.69 -29.26 -15.92
N THR A 16 44.01 -29.25 -16.00
CA THR A 16 44.85 -28.06 -16.13
C THR A 16 44.89 -27.62 -17.59
N GLY A 17 44.34 -26.46 -17.90
CA GLY A 17 44.45 -25.79 -19.18
C GLY A 17 45.18 -24.47 -19.04
N LEU A 18 46.40 -24.42 -19.60
CA LEU A 18 47.21 -23.21 -19.72
C LEU A 18 46.60 -22.22 -20.70
N ALA A 19 46.36 -21.00 -20.24
CA ALA A 19 46.01 -19.86 -21.09
C ALA A 19 47.24 -19.01 -21.39
N GLN A 20 47.59 -18.93 -22.67
CA GLN A 20 48.65 -18.04 -23.22
C GLN A 20 48.15 -16.60 -23.31
N ARG A 21 48.98 -15.64 -22.86
CA ARG A 21 48.83 -14.21 -23.08
C ARG A 21 49.31 -13.82 -24.47
N PRO A 22 48.62 -12.92 -25.20
CA PRO A 22 49.25 -12.20 -26.33
C PRO A 22 49.93 -10.93 -25.88
N LYS A 23 51.09 -10.63 -26.50
CA LYS A 23 51.93 -9.45 -26.30
C LYS A 23 51.38 -8.22 -27.06
N PRO A 24 51.74 -6.98 -26.65
CA PRO A 24 51.32 -5.75 -27.29
C PRO A 24 52.19 -5.37 -28.49
N GLY A 25 51.58 -4.86 -29.56
CA GLY A 25 52.33 -4.41 -30.75
C GLY A 25 51.55 -3.38 -31.56
N GLN A 26 52.09 -2.17 -31.55
CA GLN A 26 52.22 -1.17 -32.63
C GLN A 26 51.00 -0.44 -33.15
N GLN A 27 50.96 0.85 -32.86
CA GLN A 27 50.29 1.92 -33.61
C GLN A 27 51.05 2.24 -34.91
N PRO A 28 50.35 2.68 -35.97
CA PRO A 28 50.95 3.57 -36.99
C PRO A 28 50.29 4.97 -36.99
N PRO A 29 50.91 5.96 -37.68
CA PRO A 29 50.95 7.34 -37.20
C PRO A 29 49.91 8.27 -37.83
N ALA A 30 49.79 9.45 -37.18
CA ALA A 30 48.98 10.57 -37.59
C ALA A 30 49.35 11.17 -38.96
N GLN A 31 48.34 11.60 -39.71
CA GLN A 31 48.51 12.62 -40.75
C GLN A 31 47.75 13.88 -40.40
N GLN A 32 48.49 14.96 -40.24
CA GLN A 32 48.01 16.35 -40.17
C GLN A 32 47.71 16.88 -41.55
N SER A 33 46.65 17.61 -41.74
CA SER A 33 46.55 18.67 -42.73
C SER A 33 45.61 19.78 -42.26
N LYS A 34 46.14 20.97 -42.07
CA LYS A 34 45.50 22.27 -41.97
C LYS A 34 45.68 23.01 -43.33
N PRO A 35 45.15 24.23 -43.51
CA PRO A 35 43.76 24.66 -43.57
C PRO A 35 43.48 25.38 -44.93
N ASP A 36 42.25 25.65 -45.27
CA ASP A 36 41.96 26.76 -46.14
C ASP A 36 40.71 27.51 -45.71
N LYS A 37 40.89 28.87 -45.70
CA LYS A 37 39.90 29.89 -45.47
C LYS A 37 39.13 30.18 -46.76
N GLN A 38 37.81 30.35 -46.67
CA GLN A 38 37.16 31.44 -47.41
C GLN A 38 35.79 31.78 -46.77
N GLN A 39 35.61 33.10 -46.69
CA GLN A 39 34.44 33.85 -46.26
C GLN A 39 33.26 33.65 -47.20
N ASP A 40 32.00 33.67 -46.79
CA ASP A 40 31.15 34.84 -46.80
C ASP A 40 29.66 34.47 -46.51
N ALA A 41 29.00 35.45 -45.96
CA ALA A 41 27.60 35.78 -46.07
C ALA A 41 26.58 35.15 -45.08
N ASN A 42 26.31 35.96 -44.05
CA ASN A 42 25.02 36.28 -43.46
C ASN A 42 23.79 35.47 -43.89
N ARG A 43 23.22 34.75 -42.94
CA ARG A 43 21.77 34.80 -42.67
C ARG A 43 21.57 34.60 -41.17
N ASP A 44 21.07 35.65 -40.54
CA ASP A 44 20.42 35.62 -39.24
C ASP A 44 19.25 34.64 -39.31
N ASP A 45 19.42 33.52 -38.64
CA ASP A 45 18.30 32.72 -38.10
C ASP A 45 18.62 32.55 -36.62
N ASP A 46 17.97 33.39 -35.83
CA ASP A 46 17.86 33.24 -34.38
C ASP A 46 17.30 31.86 -34.03
N ILE A 47 18.15 30.86 -33.92
CA ILE A 47 17.85 29.68 -33.15
C ILE A 47 18.17 30.06 -31.70
N ALA A 48 17.17 30.58 -31.02
CA ALA A 48 17.13 30.66 -29.59
C ALA A 48 17.58 29.28 -29.03
N SER A 49 18.79 29.26 -28.49
CA SER A 49 19.26 28.19 -27.62
C SER A 49 18.37 28.21 -26.38
N GLY A 50 17.21 27.58 -26.53
CA GLY A 50 16.27 27.33 -25.44
C GLY A 50 16.84 26.30 -24.50
N ASP A 51 17.77 26.71 -23.66
CA ASP A 51 18.12 26.00 -22.43
C ASP A 51 17.12 26.39 -21.31
N ASP A 52 15.89 26.64 -21.73
CA ASP A 52 14.70 26.53 -20.89
C ASP A 52 14.23 25.07 -20.88
N ALA A 53 15.06 24.21 -20.30
CA ALA A 53 14.56 23.02 -19.64
C ALA A 53 13.60 23.54 -18.59
N LEU A 54 12.31 23.68 -18.97
CA LEU A 54 11.20 23.91 -18.07
C LEU A 54 11.39 22.90 -16.93
N LYS A 55 11.90 23.36 -15.80
CA LYS A 55 11.73 22.70 -14.51
C LYS A 55 10.24 22.79 -14.20
N LEU A 56 9.45 22.02 -14.95
CA LEU A 56 8.11 21.63 -14.55
C LEU A 56 8.29 20.74 -13.31
N GLY A 57 8.43 21.39 -12.17
CA GLY A 57 8.07 20.81 -10.89
C GLY A 57 6.56 20.60 -10.91
N THR A 58 6.09 19.72 -11.78
CA THR A 58 4.68 19.33 -11.82
C THR A 58 4.48 18.37 -10.66
N ASP A 59 3.90 18.88 -9.57
CA ASP A 59 3.38 18.06 -8.50
C ASP A 59 2.26 17.19 -9.06
N LEU A 60 2.61 16.00 -9.54
CA LEU A 60 1.63 15.05 -10.04
C LEU A 60 0.89 14.43 -8.87
N VAL A 61 -0.42 14.52 -8.92
CA VAL A 61 -1.30 13.84 -7.97
C VAL A 61 -1.59 12.44 -8.49
N ASN A 62 -1.11 11.45 -7.77
CA ASN A 62 -1.34 10.03 -8.04
C ASN A 62 -2.57 9.55 -7.28
N VAL A 63 -3.56 9.00 -8.01
CA VAL A 63 -4.75 8.39 -7.43
C VAL A 63 -4.82 6.93 -7.85
N LEU A 64 -4.80 6.04 -6.87
CA LEU A 64 -5.10 4.64 -7.08
C LEU A 64 -6.60 4.43 -6.89
N PHE A 65 -7.22 3.71 -7.82
CA PHE A 65 -8.62 3.33 -7.69
C PHE A 65 -8.87 1.89 -8.15
N THR A 66 -9.91 1.28 -7.60
CA THR A 66 -10.45 0.00 -8.04
C THR A 66 -11.87 0.23 -8.55
N ALA A 67 -12.26 -0.45 -9.62
CA ALA A 67 -13.63 -0.50 -10.07
C ALA A 67 -14.18 -1.92 -9.86
N VAL A 68 -15.38 -2.03 -9.30
CA VAL A 68 -16.06 -3.31 -9.10
C VAL A 68 -17.45 -3.26 -9.70
N ASP A 69 -17.89 -4.39 -10.26
CA ASP A 69 -19.25 -4.55 -10.79
C ASP A 69 -20.29 -4.74 -9.65
N ARG A 70 -21.56 -4.90 -10.01
CA ARG A 70 -22.67 -5.15 -9.05
C ARG A 70 -22.49 -6.45 -8.25
N ASN A 71 -21.68 -7.39 -8.74
CA ASN A 71 -21.36 -8.64 -8.06
C ASN A 71 -20.03 -8.57 -7.29
N ASN A 72 -19.52 -7.36 -7.05
CA ASN A 72 -18.23 -7.08 -6.40
C ASN A 72 -17.00 -7.67 -7.14
N ARG A 73 -17.11 -8.03 -8.42
CA ARG A 73 -15.97 -8.50 -9.21
C ARG A 73 -15.22 -7.31 -9.77
N VAL A 74 -13.89 -7.38 -9.70
CA VAL A 74 -13.01 -6.32 -10.21
C VAL A 74 -13.18 -6.16 -11.72
N VAL A 75 -13.42 -4.92 -12.16
CA VAL A 75 -13.45 -4.52 -13.57
C VAL A 75 -12.04 -4.16 -14.00
N SER A 76 -11.48 -4.90 -14.96
CA SER A 76 -10.06 -4.82 -15.33
C SER A 76 -9.78 -4.32 -16.75
N ASP A 77 -10.80 -3.85 -17.46
CA ASP A 77 -10.77 -3.45 -18.88
C ASP A 77 -11.19 -1.99 -19.12
N ILE A 78 -11.04 -1.13 -18.10
CA ILE A 78 -11.31 0.31 -18.21
C ILE A 78 -10.21 0.98 -19.02
N ARG A 79 -10.61 1.89 -19.93
CA ARG A 79 -9.69 2.69 -20.75
C ARG A 79 -9.66 4.13 -20.27
N GLN A 80 -8.61 4.87 -20.64
CA GLN A 80 -8.42 6.26 -20.25
C GLN A 80 -9.55 7.18 -20.74
N ASP A 81 -10.07 6.94 -21.95
CA ASP A 81 -11.15 7.72 -22.56
C ASP A 81 -12.52 7.54 -21.86
N GLU A 82 -12.64 6.51 -21.02
CA GLU A 82 -13.83 6.21 -20.22
C GLU A 82 -13.85 6.91 -18.87
N ILE A 83 -12.74 7.54 -18.44
CA ILE A 83 -12.64 8.11 -17.10
C ILE A 83 -12.61 9.65 -17.10
N THR A 84 -13.14 10.21 -16.03
CA THR A 84 -13.04 11.63 -15.69
C THR A 84 -12.54 11.75 -14.26
N VAL A 85 -11.52 12.58 -14.05
CA VAL A 85 -11.03 12.93 -12.71
C VAL A 85 -11.46 14.35 -12.41
N LEU A 86 -12.04 14.56 -11.24
CA LEU A 86 -12.43 15.86 -10.73
C LEU A 86 -11.65 16.16 -9.45
N GLU A 87 -11.12 17.39 -9.34
CA GLU A 87 -10.57 17.92 -8.10
C GLU A 87 -11.39 19.13 -7.67
N ASP A 88 -11.94 19.12 -6.48
CA ASP A 88 -12.86 20.14 -5.96
C ASP A 88 -14.00 20.47 -6.95
N GLY A 89 -14.50 19.42 -7.64
CA GLY A 89 -15.55 19.53 -8.66
C GLY A 89 -15.09 20.02 -10.04
N ARG A 90 -13.81 20.31 -10.24
CA ARG A 90 -13.24 20.77 -11.52
C ARG A 90 -12.58 19.61 -12.26
N PRO A 91 -12.88 19.39 -13.56
CA PRO A 91 -12.22 18.38 -14.36
C PRO A 91 -10.70 18.62 -14.44
N GLN A 92 -9.93 17.56 -14.32
CA GLN A 92 -8.48 17.58 -14.39
C GLN A 92 -7.98 16.88 -15.66
N GLN A 93 -6.86 17.35 -16.19
CA GLN A 93 -6.22 16.72 -17.33
C GLN A 93 -5.40 15.51 -16.87
N ILE A 94 -5.77 14.32 -17.35
CA ILE A 94 -5.06 13.09 -17.03
C ILE A 94 -3.74 13.06 -17.80
N PHE A 95 -2.64 12.93 -17.04
CA PHE A 95 -1.30 12.80 -17.58
C PHE A 95 -0.91 11.34 -17.80
N THR A 96 -1.25 10.47 -16.84
CA THR A 96 -0.97 9.03 -16.92
C THR A 96 -2.20 8.24 -16.48
N PHE A 97 -2.49 7.18 -17.23
CA PHE A 97 -3.46 6.17 -16.83
C PHE A 97 -2.91 4.80 -17.16
N LYS A 98 -2.91 3.91 -16.18
CA LYS A 98 -2.50 2.52 -16.38
C LYS A 98 -3.12 1.61 -15.33
N ARG A 99 -3.34 0.36 -15.72
CA ARG A 99 -3.64 -0.70 -14.76
C ARG A 99 -2.35 -1.10 -14.05
N GLU A 100 -2.41 -1.10 -12.73
CA GLU A 100 -1.23 -1.32 -11.91
C GLU A 100 -1.42 -2.57 -11.03
N THR A 101 -0.72 -3.63 -11.35
CA THR A 101 -0.82 -4.93 -10.65
C THR A 101 0.45 -5.30 -9.89
N THR A 102 1.51 -4.52 -10.09
CA THR A 102 2.87 -4.89 -9.66
C THR A 102 3.40 -4.06 -8.50
N LEU A 103 2.73 -2.98 -8.12
CA LEU A 103 3.20 -2.14 -7.01
C LEU A 103 3.43 -2.95 -5.73
N PRO A 104 4.46 -2.60 -4.96
CA PRO A 104 4.65 -3.14 -3.62
C PRO A 104 3.46 -2.82 -2.71
N ILE A 105 3.18 -3.72 -1.79
CA ILE A 105 2.09 -3.56 -0.82
C ILE A 105 2.67 -3.64 0.60
N ASN A 106 2.36 -2.65 1.43
CA ASN A 106 2.58 -2.68 2.87
C ASN A 106 1.23 -2.78 3.57
N ILE A 107 1.01 -3.88 4.28
CA ILE A 107 -0.24 -4.17 4.99
C ILE A 107 0.02 -4.16 6.49
N ALA A 108 -0.87 -3.55 7.27
CA ALA A 108 -0.95 -3.79 8.70
C ALA A 108 -2.25 -4.56 9.01
N ILE A 109 -2.14 -5.74 9.59
CA ILE A 109 -3.28 -6.43 10.20
C ILE A 109 -3.45 -5.86 11.60
N LEU A 110 -4.62 -5.33 11.88
CA LEU A 110 -4.97 -4.70 13.15
C LEU A 110 -6.15 -5.46 13.77
N MET A 111 -5.87 -6.21 14.84
CA MET A 111 -6.81 -7.15 15.45
C MET A 111 -7.28 -6.64 16.81
N ASP A 112 -8.58 -6.59 16.98
CA ASP A 112 -9.24 -6.24 18.23
C ASP A 112 -9.19 -7.42 19.23
N LEU A 113 -8.65 -7.18 20.42
CA LEU A 113 -8.63 -8.14 21.52
C LEU A 113 -9.60 -7.76 22.65
N SER A 114 -10.56 -6.88 22.39
CA SER A 114 -11.62 -6.56 23.35
C SER A 114 -12.50 -7.79 23.63
N GLY A 115 -13.19 -7.78 24.77
CA GLY A 115 -13.95 -8.94 25.22
C GLY A 115 -15.06 -9.42 24.27
N SER A 116 -15.53 -8.55 23.37
CA SER A 116 -16.51 -8.90 22.32
C SER A 116 -15.97 -9.87 21.29
N GLN A 117 -14.63 -9.90 21.09
CA GLN A 117 -13.96 -10.74 20.09
C GLN A 117 -13.55 -12.13 20.61
N GLU A 118 -13.72 -12.42 21.91
CA GLU A 118 -13.20 -13.64 22.53
C GLU A 118 -13.59 -14.93 21.77
N TYR A 119 -14.81 -15.01 21.26
CA TYR A 119 -15.33 -16.21 20.60
C TYR A 119 -14.97 -16.30 19.11
N THR A 120 -14.80 -15.17 18.45
CA THR A 120 -14.52 -15.09 16.99
C THR A 120 -13.03 -15.06 16.70
N PHE A 121 -12.24 -14.62 17.67
CA PHE A 121 -10.79 -14.42 17.53
C PHE A 121 -10.01 -15.63 16.97
N PRO A 122 -10.27 -16.89 17.36
CA PRO A 122 -9.53 -18.03 16.79
C PRO A 122 -9.71 -18.16 15.27
N GLN A 123 -10.93 -17.94 14.75
CA GLN A 123 -11.21 -17.97 13.32
C GLN A 123 -10.61 -16.77 12.60
N GLU A 124 -10.68 -15.57 13.19
CA GLU A 124 -10.07 -14.36 12.66
C GLU A 124 -8.56 -14.52 12.48
N LYS A 125 -7.90 -15.05 13.51
CA LYS A 125 -6.46 -15.31 13.51
C LYS A 125 -6.05 -16.27 12.38
N ILE A 126 -6.80 -17.36 12.20
CA ILE A 126 -6.55 -18.34 11.13
C ILE A 126 -6.72 -17.66 9.76
N ALA A 127 -7.85 -17.01 9.53
CA ALA A 127 -8.19 -16.40 8.25
C ALA A 127 -7.20 -15.26 7.88
N ALA A 128 -6.83 -14.41 8.85
CA ALA A 128 -5.82 -13.36 8.65
C ALA A 128 -4.43 -13.95 8.33
N GLY A 129 -4.06 -15.05 8.98
CA GLY A 129 -2.80 -15.75 8.68
C GLY A 129 -2.79 -16.36 7.26
N GLU A 130 -3.90 -16.94 6.83
CA GLU A 130 -4.06 -17.46 5.45
C GLU A 130 -4.02 -16.36 4.42
N PHE A 131 -4.72 -15.26 4.67
CA PHE A 131 -4.68 -14.07 3.83
C PHE A 131 -3.25 -13.53 3.65
N LEU A 132 -2.48 -13.35 4.71
CA LEU A 132 -1.11 -12.87 4.58
C LEU A 132 -0.22 -13.84 3.78
N ARG A 133 -0.42 -15.16 3.94
CA ARG A 133 0.31 -16.15 3.15
C ARG A 133 -0.02 -16.08 1.66
N SER A 134 -1.26 -15.72 1.29
CA SER A 134 -1.67 -15.61 -0.11
C SER A 134 -1.21 -14.31 -0.74
N ILE A 135 -1.32 -13.19 0.00
CA ILE A 135 -1.12 -11.87 -0.60
C ILE A 135 0.35 -11.39 -0.57
N ILE A 136 1.16 -11.78 0.42
CA ILE A 136 2.53 -11.25 0.57
C ILE A 136 3.49 -11.96 -0.38
N ARG A 137 4.00 -11.22 -1.36
CA ARG A 137 5.07 -11.66 -2.25
C ARG A 137 6.43 -11.43 -1.58
N PRO A 138 7.26 -12.47 -1.43
CA PRO A 138 8.59 -12.34 -0.83
C PRO A 138 9.42 -11.24 -1.53
N ASN A 139 10.16 -10.46 -0.73
CA ASN A 139 11.05 -9.39 -1.17
C ASN A 139 10.38 -8.20 -1.92
N ARG A 140 9.06 -8.17 -1.97
CA ARG A 140 8.31 -7.07 -2.62
C ARG A 140 7.30 -6.45 -1.70
N ASP A 141 6.53 -7.27 -1.02
CA ASP A 141 5.46 -6.85 -0.14
C ASP A 141 5.88 -7.05 1.32
N SER A 142 5.29 -6.30 2.22
CA SER A 142 5.56 -6.43 3.65
C SER A 142 4.26 -6.37 4.45
N ALA A 143 4.21 -7.10 5.56
CA ALA A 143 3.11 -6.99 6.50
C ALA A 143 3.61 -6.72 7.91
N ALA A 144 2.81 -5.98 8.67
CA ALA A 144 2.91 -5.82 10.11
C ALA A 144 1.68 -6.42 10.78
N ILE A 145 1.82 -6.83 12.03
CA ILE A 145 0.73 -7.38 12.83
C ILE A 145 0.67 -6.60 14.13
N LEU A 146 -0.49 -6.04 14.39
CA LEU A 146 -0.78 -5.29 15.62
C LEU A 146 -2.04 -5.84 16.27
N THR A 147 -2.11 -5.71 17.57
CA THR A 147 -3.31 -5.96 18.35
C THR A 147 -3.65 -4.71 19.17
N PHE A 148 -4.91 -4.56 19.51
CA PHE A 148 -5.33 -3.46 20.36
C PHE A 148 -6.48 -3.87 21.28
N GLN A 149 -6.53 -3.20 22.41
CA GLN A 149 -7.58 -3.24 23.42
C GLN A 149 -7.66 -1.85 24.05
N ASP A 150 -7.22 -1.66 25.30
CA ASP A 150 -7.01 -0.36 25.95
C ASP A 150 -5.69 0.32 25.53
N ASP A 151 -4.80 -0.44 24.91
CA ASP A 151 -3.51 0.00 24.35
C ASP A 151 -3.25 -0.71 23.02
N VAL A 152 -2.24 -0.25 22.28
CA VAL A 152 -1.85 -0.76 20.96
C VAL A 152 -0.52 -1.48 21.08
N GLU A 153 -0.49 -2.76 20.69
CA GLU A 153 0.71 -3.58 20.71
C GLU A 153 1.19 -3.92 19.30
N LEU A 154 2.44 -3.59 18.99
CA LEU A 154 3.10 -4.01 17.76
C LEU A 154 3.69 -5.42 17.97
N VAL A 155 2.97 -6.45 17.54
CA VAL A 155 3.41 -7.85 17.62
C VAL A 155 4.53 -8.15 16.64
N GLN A 156 4.40 -7.65 15.40
CA GLN A 156 5.40 -7.79 14.34
C GLN A 156 5.44 -6.52 13.48
N GLY A 157 6.60 -5.88 13.42
CA GLY A 157 6.85 -4.80 12.45
C GLY A 157 6.86 -5.30 11.01
N LEU A 158 6.88 -4.37 10.05
CA LEU A 158 6.86 -4.69 8.62
C LEU A 158 7.91 -5.75 8.26
N SER A 159 7.46 -6.87 7.71
CA SER A 159 8.27 -8.01 7.31
C SER A 159 7.71 -8.66 6.04
N SER A 160 8.60 -9.05 5.13
CA SER A 160 8.27 -9.86 3.95
C SER A 160 8.44 -11.38 4.22
N ARG A 161 8.88 -11.75 5.42
CA ARG A 161 9.21 -13.11 5.79
C ARG A 161 7.99 -13.84 6.35
N ALA A 162 7.49 -14.83 5.62
CA ALA A 162 6.32 -15.61 6.02
C ALA A 162 6.50 -16.32 7.38
N ASP A 163 7.72 -16.81 7.68
CA ASP A 163 8.04 -17.46 8.95
C ASP A 163 7.95 -16.50 10.15
N ALA A 164 8.36 -15.24 9.97
CA ALA A 164 8.24 -14.21 11.01
C ALA A 164 6.77 -13.86 11.26
N LEU A 165 5.99 -13.67 10.20
CA LEU A 165 4.57 -13.36 10.27
C LEU A 165 3.77 -14.50 10.92
N ASN A 166 4.05 -15.76 10.56
CA ASN A 166 3.39 -16.92 11.17
C ASN A 166 3.69 -17.00 12.67
N ARG A 167 4.98 -16.88 13.09
CA ARG A 167 5.33 -16.87 14.51
C ARG A 167 4.65 -15.74 15.28
N ALA A 168 4.50 -14.58 14.67
CA ALA A 168 3.80 -13.46 15.28
C ALA A 168 2.33 -13.81 15.57
N PHE A 169 1.62 -14.40 14.59
CA PHE A 169 0.26 -14.88 14.84
C PHE A 169 0.20 -15.91 15.96
N ASP A 170 1.15 -16.86 16.02
CA ASP A 170 1.19 -17.87 17.06
C ASP A 170 1.35 -17.28 18.46
N GLN A 171 2.07 -16.15 18.57
CA GLN A 171 2.28 -15.43 19.83
C GLN A 171 1.06 -14.68 20.33
N ILE A 172 0.13 -14.29 19.44
CA ILE A 172 -1.07 -13.57 19.85
C ILE A 172 -1.97 -14.51 20.66
N GLN A 173 -2.19 -14.15 21.89
CA GLN A 173 -3.07 -14.85 22.80
C GLN A 173 -4.14 -13.90 23.31
N PHE A 174 -5.39 -14.35 23.33
CA PHE A 174 -6.46 -13.63 23.98
C PHE A 174 -6.21 -13.63 25.49
N SER A 175 -5.82 -12.49 26.01
CA SER A 175 -5.37 -12.41 27.41
C SER A 175 -6.55 -12.31 28.35
N ARG A 176 -6.86 -13.40 29.05
CA ARG A 176 -7.80 -13.39 30.19
C ARG A 176 -7.19 -12.82 31.49
N ARG A 177 -6.15 -11.98 31.39
CA ARG A 177 -5.45 -11.41 32.58
C ARG A 177 -6.38 -10.70 33.55
N PHE A 178 -7.53 -10.25 33.07
CA PHE A 178 -8.55 -9.59 33.87
C PHE A 178 -9.83 -10.41 33.73
N GLY A 179 -10.48 -10.76 34.84
CA GLY A 179 -11.74 -11.50 34.80
C GLY A 179 -12.78 -10.82 33.89
N PRO A 180 -13.82 -11.53 33.43
CA PRO A 180 -14.79 -11.06 32.43
C PRO A 180 -15.55 -9.80 32.84
N THR A 181 -15.43 -9.37 34.07
CA THR A 181 -16.07 -8.15 34.64
C THR A 181 -15.12 -6.99 34.80
N SER A 182 -13.84 -7.09 34.42
CA SER A 182 -12.92 -5.97 34.54
C SER A 182 -13.22 -4.89 33.47
N SER A 183 -13.17 -3.62 33.86
CA SER A 183 -13.37 -2.49 32.94
C SER A 183 -12.36 -2.47 31.80
N ARG A 184 -11.14 -3.01 32.00
CA ARG A 184 -10.12 -3.15 30.96
C ARG A 184 -10.47 -4.18 29.90
N HIS A 185 -11.21 -5.23 30.27
CA HIS A 185 -11.66 -6.24 29.29
C HIS A 185 -12.70 -5.66 28.29
N GLN A 186 -13.35 -4.57 28.64
CA GLN A 186 -14.36 -3.85 27.84
C GLN A 186 -13.78 -2.63 27.11
N ALA A 187 -12.53 -2.27 27.37
CA ALA A 187 -11.90 -1.11 26.74
C ALA A 187 -11.48 -1.44 25.30
N THR A 188 -11.74 -0.50 24.40
CA THR A 188 -11.36 -0.60 22.98
C THR A 188 -10.91 0.77 22.49
N ALA A 189 -9.61 0.92 22.21
CA ALA A 189 -8.99 2.14 21.72
C ALA A 189 -8.81 2.07 20.18
N LEU A 190 -9.91 1.92 19.46
CA LEU A 190 -9.92 1.69 18.01
C LEU A 190 -9.30 2.85 17.23
N TYR A 191 -9.69 4.10 17.53
CA TYR A 191 -9.22 5.26 16.75
C TYR A 191 -7.74 5.55 17.04
N ASP A 192 -7.28 5.34 18.27
CA ASP A 192 -5.87 5.44 18.62
C ASP A 192 -5.05 4.35 17.90
N ALA A 193 -5.57 3.12 17.80
CA ALA A 193 -4.93 2.03 17.10
C ALA A 193 -4.77 2.30 15.59
N ILE A 194 -5.80 2.83 14.94
CA ILE A 194 -5.73 3.23 13.53
C ILE A 194 -4.70 4.35 13.35
N PHE A 195 -4.75 5.37 14.21
CA PHE A 195 -3.83 6.51 14.14
C PHE A 195 -2.37 6.08 14.27
N VAL A 196 -2.04 5.31 15.30
CA VAL A 196 -0.68 4.81 15.56
C VAL A 196 -0.20 3.92 14.41
N THR A 197 -1.05 3.02 13.93
CA THR A 197 -0.71 2.14 12.81
C THR A 197 -0.39 2.94 11.54
N ALA A 198 -1.21 3.93 11.21
CA ALA A 198 -0.98 4.77 10.04
C ALA A 198 0.28 5.64 10.19
N ASP A 199 0.51 6.22 11.37
CA ASP A 199 1.62 7.13 11.65
C ASP A 199 2.94 6.40 11.84
N GLU A 200 2.98 5.47 12.77
CA GLU A 200 4.24 4.91 13.27
C GLU A 200 4.70 3.68 12.50
N VAL A 201 3.78 2.94 11.89
CA VAL A 201 4.11 1.69 11.19
C VAL A 201 4.17 1.89 9.69
N LEU A 202 3.11 2.48 9.09
CA LEU A 202 3.00 2.54 7.64
C LEU A 202 3.62 3.82 7.03
N ALA A 203 3.55 4.98 7.70
CA ALA A 203 4.14 6.22 7.20
C ALA A 203 5.67 6.25 7.36
N ARG A 204 6.21 5.75 8.47
CA ARG A 204 7.67 5.78 8.74
C ARG A 204 8.50 4.93 7.79
N ASP A 205 7.91 3.92 7.15
CA ASP A 205 8.63 3.11 6.17
C ASP A 205 9.04 3.94 4.93
N GLU A 206 8.27 4.96 4.59
CA GLU A 206 8.58 5.91 3.51
C GLU A 206 9.82 6.75 3.81
N LEU A 207 9.94 7.26 5.03
CA LEU A 207 11.09 8.06 5.45
C LEU A 207 12.41 7.26 5.42
N ARG A 208 12.35 5.94 5.53
CA ARG A 208 13.50 5.05 5.40
C ARG A 208 13.84 4.73 3.95
N LYS A 209 12.86 4.76 3.04
CA LYS A 209 13.01 4.42 1.62
C LYS A 209 13.22 5.64 0.71
N ALA A 210 12.99 6.86 1.19
CA ALA A 210 13.12 8.11 0.43
C ALA A 210 14.53 8.41 -0.14
N SER A 211 15.50 7.53 0.06
CA SER A 211 16.85 7.62 -0.51
C SER A 211 17.10 6.75 -1.74
N ALA A 212 16.10 5.98 -2.22
CA ALA A 212 16.26 5.11 -3.39
C ALA A 212 14.94 5.03 -4.16
N ASP A 213 14.93 5.54 -5.41
CA ASP A 213 13.87 5.42 -6.40
C ASP A 213 12.44 5.46 -5.83
N GLU A 214 11.75 6.56 -6.06
CA GLU A 214 10.39 6.87 -5.55
C GLU A 214 9.35 5.89 -6.06
N GLN A 215 9.42 4.62 -5.63
CA GLN A 215 8.45 3.63 -6.02
C GLN A 215 7.16 3.79 -5.21
N ILE A 216 6.06 4.13 -5.88
CA ILE A 216 4.73 4.21 -5.26
C ILE A 216 4.43 2.88 -4.57
N THR A 217 4.21 2.92 -3.26
CA THR A 217 3.85 1.75 -2.43
C THR A 217 2.39 1.86 -2.00
N ARG A 218 1.64 0.79 -2.13
CA ARG A 218 0.27 0.70 -1.59
C ARG A 218 0.32 0.41 -0.10
N ARG A 219 -0.40 1.19 0.69
CA ARG A 219 -0.50 1.00 2.14
C ARG A 219 -1.93 0.73 2.53
N ALA A 220 -2.13 -0.31 3.32
CA ALA A 220 -3.45 -0.67 3.79
C ALA A 220 -3.43 -1.13 5.25
N ILE A 221 -4.49 -0.80 5.97
CA ILE A 221 -4.86 -1.43 7.24
C ILE A 221 -5.99 -2.40 6.94
N ILE A 222 -5.83 -3.65 7.37
CA ILE A 222 -6.91 -4.62 7.45
C ILE A 222 -7.32 -4.69 8.90
N LEU A 223 -8.48 -4.14 9.20
CA LEU A 223 -9.00 -3.97 10.55
C LEU A 223 -10.05 -5.03 10.85
N LEU A 224 -9.84 -5.83 11.89
CA LEU A 224 -10.80 -6.82 12.40
C LEU A 224 -11.31 -6.35 13.75
N THR A 225 -12.60 -5.98 13.85
CA THR A 225 -13.23 -5.39 15.05
C THR A 225 -14.75 -5.34 14.91
N ASP A 226 -15.48 -5.14 15.98
CA ASP A 226 -16.91 -4.77 15.94
C ASP A 226 -17.15 -3.27 15.70
N GLY A 227 -16.10 -2.46 15.69
CA GLY A 227 -16.17 -1.02 15.43
C GLY A 227 -16.56 -0.18 16.65
N VAL A 228 -16.64 -0.77 17.83
CA VAL A 228 -16.85 -0.03 19.07
C VAL A 228 -15.57 0.66 19.50
N ASP A 229 -15.67 1.91 19.91
CA ASP A 229 -14.59 2.68 20.52
C ASP A 229 -15.08 3.32 21.81
N ASN A 230 -14.37 3.06 22.90
CA ASN A 230 -14.73 3.60 24.22
C ASN A 230 -13.52 4.00 25.08
N ALA A 231 -12.32 3.84 24.55
CA ALA A 231 -11.08 4.11 25.27
C ALA A 231 -10.09 5.02 24.51
N SER A 232 -10.32 5.32 23.25
CA SER A 232 -9.44 6.21 22.50
C SER A 232 -9.41 7.62 23.06
N SER A 233 -8.24 8.23 23.04
CA SER A 233 -8.05 9.66 23.29
C SER A 233 -8.34 10.49 22.03
N ARG A 234 -8.25 9.91 20.86
CA ARG A 234 -8.52 10.51 19.55
C ARG A 234 -9.94 10.25 19.08
N LYS A 235 -10.41 11.10 18.16
CA LYS A 235 -11.71 10.94 17.50
C LYS A 235 -11.57 10.22 16.16
N LEU A 236 -12.68 9.66 15.69
CA LEU A 236 -12.75 9.00 14.37
C LEU A 236 -12.20 9.87 13.24
N ASP A 237 -12.54 11.17 13.23
CA ASP A 237 -12.07 12.10 12.19
C ASP A 237 -10.55 12.29 12.19
N GLU A 238 -9.93 12.26 13.38
CA GLU A 238 -8.46 12.37 13.50
C GLU A 238 -7.75 11.10 13.00
N ALA A 239 -8.33 9.93 13.24
CA ALA A 239 -7.83 8.66 12.71
C ALA A 239 -7.93 8.62 11.19
N ILE A 240 -9.06 9.06 10.62
CA ILE A 240 -9.26 9.16 9.17
C ILE A 240 -8.29 10.18 8.56
N ASP A 241 -8.15 11.37 9.16
CA ASP A 241 -7.21 12.40 8.69
C ASP A 241 -5.78 11.87 8.66
N ARG A 242 -5.38 11.11 9.70
CA ARG A 242 -4.03 10.53 9.73
C ARG A 242 -3.83 9.47 8.64
N ALA A 243 -4.84 8.62 8.39
CA ALA A 243 -4.80 7.64 7.30
C ALA A 243 -4.65 8.34 5.94
N TRP A 244 -5.37 9.42 5.68
CA TRP A 244 -5.23 10.23 4.46
C TRP A 244 -3.81 10.78 4.28
N ARG A 245 -3.25 11.40 5.33
CA ARG A 245 -1.89 11.97 5.30
C ARG A 245 -0.82 10.91 5.07
N ALA A 246 -1.04 9.71 5.59
CA ALA A 246 -0.16 8.57 5.40
C ALA A 246 -0.40 7.82 4.07
N GLY A 247 -1.42 8.20 3.28
CA GLY A 247 -1.81 7.48 2.06
C GLY A 247 -2.26 6.04 2.34
N VAL A 248 -2.87 5.79 3.51
CA VAL A 248 -3.30 4.48 3.97
C VAL A 248 -4.78 4.26 3.64
N ILE A 249 -5.07 3.12 3.04
CA ILE A 249 -6.43 2.63 2.77
C ILE A 249 -6.85 1.73 3.93
N ILE A 250 -8.10 1.84 4.39
CA ILE A 250 -8.62 0.99 5.47
C ILE A 250 -9.68 0.03 4.92
N TYR A 251 -9.41 -1.25 5.03
CA TYR A 251 -10.38 -2.32 4.84
C TYR A 251 -10.84 -2.79 6.22
N SER A 252 -12.13 -2.63 6.50
CA SER A 252 -12.70 -3.01 7.78
C SER A 252 -13.47 -4.32 7.65
N ILE A 253 -13.22 -5.27 8.53
CA ILE A 253 -13.97 -6.52 8.63
C ILE A 253 -14.71 -6.48 9.97
N GLY A 254 -16.01 -6.24 9.89
CA GLY A 254 -16.89 -6.10 11.05
C GLY A 254 -17.29 -7.46 11.60
N ILE A 255 -16.68 -7.86 12.70
CA ILE A 255 -16.92 -9.11 13.38
C ILE A 255 -17.36 -8.80 14.81
N GLY A 256 -18.40 -9.44 15.28
CA GLY A 256 -18.91 -9.24 16.64
C GLY A 256 -19.77 -10.41 17.10
N ASP A 257 -19.92 -10.54 18.40
CA ASP A 257 -20.80 -11.55 18.99
C ASP A 257 -22.27 -11.19 18.71
N ARG A 258 -22.89 -11.95 17.81
CA ARG A 258 -24.31 -11.75 17.43
C ARG A 258 -25.31 -11.98 18.57
N PHE A 259 -24.85 -12.59 19.64
CA PHE A 259 -25.67 -12.91 20.80
C PHE A 259 -25.59 -11.84 21.91
N ARG A 260 -24.67 -10.86 21.77
CA ARG A 260 -24.57 -9.72 22.69
C ARG A 260 -25.31 -8.50 22.14
N PHE A 261 -25.86 -7.69 23.04
CA PHE A 261 -26.72 -6.53 22.72
C PHE A 261 -26.00 -5.38 22.00
N GLU A 262 -24.68 -5.36 21.96
CA GLU A 262 -23.87 -4.39 21.24
C GLU A 262 -23.44 -5.03 19.93
N GLY A 263 -24.22 -4.76 18.88
CA GLY A 263 -23.92 -5.24 17.52
C GLY A 263 -22.74 -4.47 16.90
N VAL A 264 -22.26 -4.99 15.76
CA VAL A 264 -21.22 -4.32 14.96
C VAL A 264 -21.62 -2.89 14.59
N ARG A 265 -20.73 -1.94 14.81
CA ARG A 265 -20.91 -0.52 14.42
C ARG A 265 -20.61 -0.34 12.93
N GLU A 266 -21.54 -0.85 12.12
CA GLU A 266 -21.41 -0.79 10.66
C GLU A 266 -21.21 0.63 10.13
N ASP A 267 -21.83 1.62 10.76
CA ASP A 267 -21.72 3.04 10.41
C ASP A 267 -20.27 3.54 10.50
N VAL A 268 -19.57 3.20 11.58
CA VAL A 268 -18.17 3.56 11.81
C VAL A 268 -17.26 2.85 10.79
N LEU A 269 -17.44 1.53 10.65
CA LEU A 269 -16.59 0.70 9.79
C LEU A 269 -16.77 1.07 8.31
N ARG A 270 -18.01 1.33 7.86
CA ARG A 270 -18.27 1.83 6.51
C ARG A 270 -17.62 3.18 6.28
N ARG A 271 -17.70 4.08 7.25
CA ARG A 271 -17.10 5.40 7.14
C ARG A 271 -15.57 5.32 7.04
N LEU A 272 -14.91 4.49 7.84
CA LEU A 272 -13.46 4.26 7.76
C LEU A 272 -13.04 3.80 6.35
N GLY A 273 -13.74 2.81 5.81
CA GLY A 273 -13.48 2.33 4.44
C GLY A 273 -13.75 3.39 3.39
N ASP A 274 -14.99 3.93 3.34
CA ASP A 274 -15.44 4.84 2.29
C ASP A 274 -14.62 6.14 2.23
N GLU A 275 -14.18 6.68 3.37
CA GLU A 275 -13.39 7.91 3.40
C GLU A 275 -11.94 7.66 2.94
N THR A 276 -11.35 6.51 3.29
CA THR A 276 -9.94 6.23 2.98
C THR A 276 -9.72 5.57 1.61
N GLY A 277 -10.78 5.19 0.92
CA GLY A 277 -10.71 4.49 -0.38
C GLY A 277 -10.59 2.98 -0.24
N GLY A 278 -11.04 2.45 0.86
CA GLY A 278 -11.20 1.04 1.11
C GLY A 278 -12.66 0.62 1.19
N ARG A 279 -12.96 -0.34 2.07
CA ARG A 279 -14.29 -0.95 2.14
C ARG A 279 -14.54 -1.63 3.48
N ALA A 280 -15.83 -1.73 3.86
CA ALA A 280 -16.25 -2.52 5.01
C ALA A 280 -16.95 -3.81 4.57
N TYR A 281 -16.63 -4.90 5.25
CA TYR A 281 -17.18 -6.25 5.08
C TYR A 281 -17.81 -6.71 6.38
N PHE A 282 -18.85 -7.53 6.29
CA PHE A 282 -19.60 -8.01 7.46
C PHE A 282 -19.89 -9.51 7.31
N PRO A 283 -18.86 -10.36 7.47
CA PRO A 283 -19.00 -11.80 7.27
C PRO A 283 -19.99 -12.40 8.25
N ARG A 284 -20.75 -13.40 7.80
CA ARG A 284 -21.72 -14.11 8.62
C ARG A 284 -21.28 -15.51 9.01
N SER A 285 -20.21 -15.98 8.40
CA SER A 285 -19.58 -17.29 8.63
C SER A 285 -18.08 -17.19 8.42
N SER A 286 -17.36 -18.25 8.81
CA SER A 286 -15.92 -18.34 8.50
C SER A 286 -15.66 -18.37 7.00
N ASP A 287 -16.54 -18.99 6.21
CA ASP A 287 -16.41 -19.00 4.74
C ASP A 287 -16.61 -17.62 4.14
N ASP A 288 -17.55 -16.81 4.67
CA ASP A 288 -17.71 -15.41 4.26
C ASP A 288 -16.45 -14.61 4.59
N LEU A 289 -15.86 -14.80 5.76
CA LEU A 289 -14.63 -14.13 6.17
C LEU A 289 -13.47 -14.44 5.21
N ILE A 290 -13.30 -15.70 4.82
CA ILE A 290 -12.29 -16.10 3.83
C ILE A 290 -12.57 -15.44 2.48
N ASN A 291 -13.83 -15.44 2.05
CA ASN A 291 -14.24 -14.79 0.79
C ASN A 291 -13.99 -13.27 0.81
N ASP A 292 -14.24 -12.60 1.94
CA ASP A 292 -13.98 -11.19 2.11
C ASP A 292 -12.47 -10.88 1.99
N PHE A 293 -11.60 -11.72 2.57
CA PHE A 293 -10.16 -11.61 2.39
C PHE A 293 -9.73 -11.80 0.91
N HIS A 294 -10.31 -12.76 0.20
CA HIS A 294 -10.05 -12.93 -1.24
C HIS A 294 -10.49 -11.71 -2.07
N GLN A 295 -11.62 -11.08 -1.71
CA GLN A 295 -12.04 -9.84 -2.36
C GLN A 295 -11.06 -8.70 -2.09
N ILE A 296 -10.62 -8.53 -0.85
CA ILE A 296 -9.60 -7.52 -0.49
C ILE A 296 -8.32 -7.75 -1.29
N GLU A 297 -7.84 -8.99 -1.39
CA GLU A 297 -6.67 -9.35 -2.19
C GLU A 297 -6.86 -8.95 -3.66
N ALA A 298 -7.99 -9.32 -4.26
CA ALA A 298 -8.30 -9.00 -5.65
C ALA A 298 -8.35 -7.47 -5.88
N GLU A 299 -8.97 -6.71 -4.98
CA GLU A 299 -9.03 -5.25 -5.04
C GLU A 299 -7.63 -4.63 -4.91
N MET A 300 -6.82 -5.10 -3.97
CA MET A 300 -5.45 -4.59 -3.78
C MET A 300 -4.52 -4.93 -4.95
N ARG A 301 -4.74 -6.05 -5.66
CA ARG A 301 -3.92 -6.46 -6.80
C ARG A 301 -4.37 -5.91 -8.14
N SER A 302 -5.58 -5.38 -8.24
CA SER A 302 -6.17 -4.93 -9.51
C SER A 302 -6.60 -3.47 -9.44
N GLN A 303 -5.64 -2.58 -9.23
CA GLN A 303 -5.89 -1.15 -9.20
C GLN A 303 -5.48 -0.46 -10.49
N TYR A 304 -6.13 0.65 -10.77
CA TYR A 304 -5.71 1.62 -11.77
C TYR A 304 -4.96 2.76 -11.09
N LEU A 305 -3.89 3.21 -11.71
CA LEU A 305 -3.19 4.44 -11.37
C LEU A 305 -3.62 5.50 -12.38
N VAL A 306 -4.16 6.59 -11.89
CA VAL A 306 -4.32 7.82 -12.66
C VAL A 306 -3.46 8.90 -12.04
N ALA A 307 -2.68 9.60 -12.88
CA ALA A 307 -1.90 10.75 -12.48
C ALA A 307 -2.39 11.98 -13.26
N TYR A 308 -2.55 13.09 -12.56
CA TYR A 308 -2.92 14.37 -13.16
C TYR A 308 -2.13 15.52 -12.54
N SER A 309 -1.97 16.61 -13.29
CA SER A 309 -1.43 17.86 -12.76
C SER A 309 -2.60 18.69 -12.23
N PRO A 310 -2.60 19.05 -10.92
CA PRO A 310 -3.72 19.79 -10.35
C PRO A 310 -3.83 21.19 -10.99
N SER A 311 -5.04 21.58 -11.39
CA SER A 311 -5.31 22.93 -11.88
C SER A 311 -5.17 24.00 -10.78
N ASN A 312 -5.25 23.60 -9.51
CA ASN A 312 -4.93 24.41 -8.35
C ASN A 312 -3.54 24.05 -7.83
N SER A 313 -2.53 24.79 -8.26
CA SER A 313 -1.11 24.58 -7.88
C SER A 313 -0.72 25.23 -6.54
N THR A 314 -1.66 25.73 -5.73
CA THR A 314 -1.35 26.39 -4.47
C THR A 314 -0.89 25.38 -3.42
N HIS A 315 0.31 25.57 -2.86
CA HIS A 315 0.90 24.75 -1.79
C HIS A 315 0.44 25.27 -0.40
N ASP A 316 -0.86 25.18 -0.13
CA ASP A 316 -1.49 25.77 1.06
C ASP A 316 -1.77 24.76 2.18
N GLY A 317 -1.37 23.49 2.00
CA GLY A 317 -1.63 22.42 2.96
C GLY A 317 -3.11 22.05 3.13
N ARG A 318 -4.01 22.60 2.30
CA ARG A 318 -5.44 22.33 2.40
C ARG A 318 -5.82 21.01 1.76
N PHE A 319 -6.89 20.42 2.26
CA PHE A 319 -7.46 19.21 1.67
C PHE A 319 -8.07 19.51 0.31
N ARG A 320 -7.77 18.68 -0.68
CA ARG A 320 -8.31 18.68 -2.05
C ARG A 320 -9.16 17.43 -2.22
N ARG A 321 -10.44 17.61 -2.53
CA ARG A 321 -11.34 16.50 -2.78
C ARG A 321 -11.13 15.96 -4.19
N VAL A 322 -10.96 14.64 -4.30
CA VAL A 322 -10.82 13.97 -5.61
C VAL A 322 -12.01 13.06 -5.83
N GLU A 323 -12.48 13.02 -7.07
CA GLU A 323 -13.52 12.11 -7.53
C GLU A 323 -13.10 11.49 -8.86
N VAL A 324 -13.15 10.17 -8.96
CA VAL A 324 -12.93 9.42 -10.21
C VAL A 324 -14.26 8.86 -10.69
N ARG A 325 -14.62 9.16 -11.95
CA ARG A 325 -15.84 8.65 -12.61
C ARG A 325 -15.46 7.78 -13.79
N VAL A 326 -16.17 6.67 -13.98
CA VAL A 326 -16.08 5.83 -15.18
C VAL A 326 -17.37 6.00 -15.98
N ASN A 327 -17.32 6.85 -17.03
CA ASN A 327 -18.50 7.31 -17.74
C ASN A 327 -19.22 6.18 -18.50
N ALA A 328 -18.46 5.23 -19.06
CA ALA A 328 -19.01 4.12 -19.84
C ALA A 328 -19.63 3.02 -18.96
N ARG A 329 -19.46 3.07 -17.64
CA ARG A 329 -19.91 2.03 -16.70
C ARG A 329 -20.59 2.64 -15.48
N PRO A 330 -21.81 3.17 -15.62
CA PRO A 330 -22.53 3.81 -14.52
C PRO A 330 -22.86 2.84 -13.38
N ASP A 331 -22.81 1.54 -13.65
CA ASP A 331 -23.06 0.47 -12.68
C ASP A 331 -21.83 0.07 -11.87
N ALA A 332 -20.64 0.48 -12.30
CA ALA A 332 -19.42 0.18 -11.59
C ALA A 332 -19.28 1.09 -10.36
N ARG A 333 -19.02 0.47 -9.22
CA ARG A 333 -18.64 1.19 -8.02
C ARG A 333 -17.14 1.47 -8.07
N ILE A 334 -16.79 2.75 -7.98
CA ILE A 334 -15.40 3.21 -7.99
C ILE A 334 -14.95 3.43 -6.55
N ILE A 335 -13.86 2.77 -6.18
CA ILE A 335 -13.30 2.76 -4.83
C ILE A 335 -11.94 3.46 -4.91
N HIS A 336 -11.82 4.63 -4.29
CA HIS A 336 -10.60 5.44 -4.23
C HIS A 336 -10.62 6.33 -3.00
N ARG A 337 -9.45 6.85 -2.61
CA ARG A 337 -9.38 7.87 -1.55
C ARG A 337 -10.15 9.12 -1.95
N ARG A 338 -10.85 9.74 -1.01
CA ARG A 338 -11.68 10.93 -1.29
C ARG A 338 -10.89 12.21 -1.58
N GLY A 339 -9.61 12.22 -1.30
CA GLY A 339 -8.78 13.39 -1.55
C GLY A 339 -7.36 13.23 -1.00
N TYR A 340 -6.66 14.34 -0.95
CA TYR A 340 -5.31 14.47 -0.42
C TYR A 340 -5.08 15.86 0.15
N TYR A 341 -4.02 16.02 0.92
CA TYR A 341 -3.57 17.34 1.37
C TYR A 341 -2.55 17.88 0.37
N ALA A 342 -2.77 19.12 -0.11
CA ALA A 342 -1.80 19.82 -0.93
C ALA A 342 -0.48 19.95 -0.13
N ALA A 343 0.64 19.95 -0.86
CA ALA A 343 1.93 20.24 -0.26
C ALA A 343 1.90 21.60 0.47
N THR A 344 2.72 21.77 1.48
CA THR A 344 2.98 23.10 2.07
C THR A 344 4.27 23.63 1.48
N GLU A 345 4.35 24.93 1.22
CA GLU A 345 5.65 25.54 0.94
C GLU A 345 6.54 25.31 2.16
N ASP A 346 7.60 24.54 1.99
CA ASP A 346 8.66 24.47 2.99
C ASP A 346 9.25 25.87 3.13
N VAL A 347 8.93 26.55 4.23
CA VAL A 347 9.60 27.77 4.63
C VAL A 347 11.06 27.37 4.85
N LYS A 348 11.89 27.55 3.81
CA LYS A 348 13.34 27.45 3.95
C LYS A 348 13.74 28.48 5.01
N LYS A 349 13.97 27.98 6.23
CA LYS A 349 14.68 28.71 7.28
C LYS A 349 16.18 28.63 7.06
#